data_44b34b3ae85e92a525e32945c2b7438c
#
_entry.id   44b34b3ae85e92a525e32945c2b7438c
#
_cell.length_a   1.000
_cell.length_b   1.000
_cell.length_c   1.000
_cell.angle_alpha   90.00
_cell.angle_beta   90.00
_cell.angle_gamma   90.00
#
_symmetry.space_group_name_H-M   'P 1'
#
loop_
_entity.id
_entity.type
_entity.pdbx_description
1 polymer ?
#
loop_
_entity_poly.entity_id
_entity_poly.type
_entity_poly.pdbx_seq_one_letter_code
_entity_poly.pdbx_strand_id
1 'polypeptide(L)'
;MPASANPPTADSRDATLRRLLRIAWSYRTDCLQLLGLQLVVVFLTVAVIALAGVGIDFVRHFTDRTVPAPPLPFFVPGDASDKAVFVWLGAGILVAALLRAIISYVFGLVSVRFLHGRIVVNLRSQVFAKLQQLSFRFFDSNASGSIINRVTSDAHAIRLFIEGVVLQLAIITITLVACSVYMLRTDWRLTLACLSVLPFQIWFAIRFSRKVRPAYEENRDLMDRMVLGFSENVQGIQVVKGFALEPRVMGRFAGWSEDIRLQKRKVFGEVALFWPVIDGLNRLSMAILIGYGGWMAARGEIALGTGLVAFLFAHARLLRSRALPARCKNYGGAAAGTR
;
A
#
# COMPACT_ATOMS: atom_id res chain seq x y z
N MET A 1 25.67 -15.74 28.16
CA MET A 1 25.43 -14.31 27.93
C MET A 1 25.48 -14.06 26.43
N PRO A 2 24.36 -13.77 25.76
CA PRO A 2 24.40 -13.27 24.39
C PRO A 2 24.69 -11.78 24.46
N ALA A 3 25.70 -11.35 23.68
CA ALA A 3 26.10 -9.96 23.55
C ALA A 3 24.93 -9.07 23.19
N SER A 4 24.74 -7.98 23.91
CA SER A 4 23.81 -6.90 23.61
C SER A 4 24.04 -6.44 22.20
N ALA A 5 23.14 -6.82 21.28
CA ALA A 5 23.18 -6.36 19.92
C ALA A 5 22.87 -4.85 19.92
N ASN A 6 23.88 -4.03 19.68
CA ASN A 6 23.74 -2.60 19.46
C ASN A 6 22.67 -2.32 18.40
N PRO A 7 21.79 -1.34 18.59
CA PRO A 7 20.80 -0.96 17.57
C PRO A 7 21.53 -0.62 16.26
N PRO A 8 20.97 -1.05 15.10
CA PRO A 8 21.63 -0.84 13.82
C PRO A 8 21.84 0.66 13.59
N THR A 9 23.08 1.03 13.37
CA THR A 9 23.46 2.37 12.95
C THR A 9 22.72 2.73 11.64
N ALA A 10 22.42 4.00 11.41
CA ALA A 10 21.75 4.46 10.19
C ALA A 10 22.42 3.92 8.93
N ASP A 11 23.73 3.81 8.94
CA ASP A 11 24.57 3.30 7.84
C ASP A 11 24.32 1.81 7.52
N SER A 12 24.02 0.99 8.52
CA SER A 12 23.69 -0.43 8.32
C SER A 12 22.28 -0.62 7.73
N ARG A 13 21.35 0.30 7.99
CA ARG A 13 19.99 0.29 7.41
C ARG A 13 20.03 0.65 5.92
N ASP A 14 20.83 1.64 5.56
CA ASP A 14 20.99 2.05 4.15
C ASP A 14 21.71 0.96 3.33
N ALA A 15 22.69 0.27 3.91
CA ALA A 15 23.34 -0.88 3.29
C ALA A 15 22.34 -2.04 3.05
N THR A 16 21.45 -2.30 4.00
CA THR A 16 20.41 -3.34 3.87
C THR A 16 19.38 -2.98 2.81
N LEU A 17 18.90 -1.72 2.79
CA LEU A 17 17.99 -1.23 1.76
C LEU A 17 18.61 -1.34 0.36
N ARG A 18 19.86 -0.94 0.18
CA ARG A 18 20.59 -1.08 -1.09
C ARG A 18 20.72 -2.53 -1.54
N ARG A 19 20.95 -3.46 -0.61
CA ARG A 19 20.99 -4.91 -0.92
C ARG A 19 19.62 -5.42 -1.36
N LEU A 20 18.54 -5.06 -0.66
CA LEU A 20 17.17 -5.45 -1.01
C LEU A 20 16.74 -4.86 -2.36
N LEU A 21 17.10 -3.60 -2.63
CA LEU A 21 16.87 -2.98 -3.94
C LEU A 21 17.67 -3.66 -5.05
N ARG A 22 18.90 -4.09 -4.77
CA ARG A 22 19.73 -4.86 -5.73
C ARG A 22 19.09 -6.21 -6.04
N ILE A 23 18.52 -6.89 -5.05
CA ILE A 23 17.77 -8.15 -5.26
C ILE A 23 16.54 -7.85 -6.13
N ALA A 24 15.76 -6.81 -5.84
CA ALA A 24 14.63 -6.41 -6.68
C ALA A 24 15.08 -6.08 -8.12
N TRP A 25 16.22 -5.42 -8.29
CA TRP A 25 16.79 -5.11 -9.61
C TRP A 25 17.24 -6.35 -10.39
N SER A 26 17.65 -7.42 -9.71
CA SER A 26 17.95 -8.71 -10.35
C SER A 26 16.76 -9.30 -11.11
N TYR A 27 15.54 -8.93 -10.72
CA TYR A 27 14.27 -9.34 -11.34
C TYR A 27 13.62 -8.22 -12.16
N ARG A 28 14.43 -7.34 -12.76
CA ARG A 28 13.97 -6.15 -13.50
C ARG A 28 12.95 -6.45 -14.59
N THR A 29 13.08 -7.58 -15.30
CA THR A 29 12.16 -7.98 -16.38
C THR A 29 10.75 -8.27 -15.85
N ASP A 30 10.64 -9.02 -14.77
CA ASP A 30 9.36 -9.35 -14.14
C ASP A 30 8.74 -8.10 -13.49
N CYS A 31 9.55 -7.25 -12.84
CA CYS A 31 9.09 -5.96 -12.33
C CYS A 31 8.60 -5.04 -13.45
N LEU A 32 9.30 -4.98 -14.58
CA LEU A 32 8.90 -4.15 -15.72
C LEU A 32 7.59 -4.65 -16.35
N GLN A 33 7.39 -5.96 -16.45
CA GLN A 33 6.12 -6.55 -16.90
C GLN A 33 4.96 -6.16 -15.98
N LEU A 34 5.16 -6.26 -14.66
CA LEU A 34 4.15 -5.85 -13.68
C LEU A 34 3.83 -4.35 -13.77
N LEU A 35 4.86 -3.51 -13.91
CA LEU A 35 4.69 -2.07 -14.07
C LEU A 35 4.00 -1.72 -15.39
N GLY A 36 4.31 -2.43 -16.48
CA GLY A 36 3.65 -2.29 -17.78
C GLY A 36 2.16 -2.65 -17.70
N LEU A 37 1.83 -3.81 -17.11
CA LEU A 37 0.44 -4.21 -16.88
C LEU A 37 -0.29 -3.20 -15.99
N GLN A 38 0.36 -2.69 -14.95
CA GLN A 38 -0.22 -1.67 -14.08
C GLN A 38 -0.48 -0.35 -14.82
N LEU A 39 0.43 0.06 -15.71
CA LEU A 39 0.21 1.24 -16.57
C LEU A 39 -1.05 1.07 -17.43
N VAL A 40 -1.23 -0.10 -18.04
CA VAL A 40 -2.43 -0.38 -18.83
C VAL A 40 -3.69 -0.34 -17.97
N VAL A 41 -3.66 -0.94 -16.77
CA VAL A 41 -4.79 -0.90 -15.81
C VAL A 41 -5.13 0.54 -15.43
N VAL A 42 -4.12 1.38 -15.17
CA VAL A 42 -4.33 2.78 -14.83
C VAL A 42 -4.88 3.57 -16.03
N PHE A 43 -4.35 3.35 -17.22
CA PHE A 43 -4.85 3.97 -18.45
C PHE A 43 -6.31 3.63 -18.70
N LEU A 44 -6.70 2.35 -18.63
CA LEU A 44 -8.10 1.92 -18.77
C LEU A 44 -8.99 2.50 -17.66
N THR A 45 -8.46 2.66 -16.46
CA THR A 45 -9.20 3.31 -15.36
C THR A 45 -9.51 4.76 -15.69
N VAL A 46 -8.53 5.51 -16.18
CA VAL A 46 -8.72 6.92 -16.61
C VAL A 46 -9.67 6.98 -17.80
N ALA A 47 -9.56 6.06 -18.76
CA ALA A 47 -10.45 6.00 -19.92
C ALA A 47 -11.92 5.77 -19.50
N VAL A 48 -12.20 4.84 -18.58
CA VAL A 48 -13.55 4.61 -18.04
C VAL A 48 -14.10 5.88 -17.37
N ILE A 49 -13.26 6.58 -16.58
CA ILE A 49 -13.64 7.83 -15.93
C ILE A 49 -13.95 8.92 -16.97
N ALA A 50 -13.11 9.07 -17.99
CA ALA A 50 -13.31 10.05 -19.06
C ALA A 50 -14.59 9.76 -19.86
N LEU A 51 -14.83 8.49 -20.23
CA LEU A 51 -16.04 8.07 -20.93
C LEU A 51 -17.31 8.32 -20.11
N ALA A 52 -17.27 8.03 -18.81
CA ALA A 52 -18.39 8.34 -17.92
C ALA A 52 -18.66 9.86 -17.86
N GLY A 53 -17.61 10.68 -17.85
CA GLY A 53 -17.72 12.13 -17.93
C GLY A 53 -18.39 12.60 -19.22
N VAL A 54 -17.95 12.09 -20.37
CA VAL A 54 -18.59 12.39 -21.68
C VAL A 54 -20.05 11.97 -21.69
N GLY A 55 -20.37 10.79 -21.09
CA GLY A 55 -21.76 10.33 -20.99
C GLY A 55 -22.65 11.30 -20.22
N ILE A 56 -22.16 11.86 -19.10
CA ILE A 56 -22.91 12.84 -18.31
C ILE A 56 -23.10 14.16 -19.08
N ASP A 57 -22.04 14.63 -19.75
CA ASP A 57 -22.17 15.85 -20.59
C ASP A 57 -23.13 15.66 -21.75
N PHE A 58 -23.18 14.45 -22.35
CA PHE A 58 -24.13 14.12 -23.38
C PHE A 58 -25.57 14.06 -22.85
N VAL A 59 -25.84 13.53 -21.67
CA VAL A 59 -27.13 13.57 -20.99
C VAL A 59 -27.59 15.02 -20.82
N ARG A 60 -26.68 15.90 -20.39
CA ARG A 60 -26.98 17.32 -20.23
C ARG A 60 -27.33 17.99 -21.54
N HIS A 61 -26.57 17.75 -22.62
CA HIS A 61 -26.87 18.24 -23.96
C HIS A 61 -28.20 17.73 -24.46
N PHE A 62 -28.56 16.47 -24.17
CA PHE A 62 -29.84 15.89 -24.55
C PHE A 62 -31.02 16.56 -23.84
N THR A 63 -30.85 16.91 -22.57
CA THR A 63 -31.88 17.56 -21.74
C THR A 63 -32.01 19.05 -22.06
N ASP A 64 -30.87 19.71 -22.31
CA ASP A 64 -30.81 21.14 -22.64
C ASP A 64 -29.96 21.37 -23.90
N ARG A 65 -30.63 21.56 -25.02
CA ARG A 65 -30.01 21.78 -26.34
C ARG A 65 -29.23 23.07 -26.49
N THR A 66 -29.30 23.97 -25.50
CA THR A 66 -28.48 25.20 -25.48
C THR A 66 -27.05 24.91 -25.10
N VAL A 67 -26.77 23.76 -24.46
CA VAL A 67 -25.44 23.32 -24.09
C VAL A 67 -24.71 22.70 -25.29
N PRO A 68 -23.49 23.10 -25.61
CA PRO A 68 -22.73 22.53 -26.73
C PRO A 68 -22.55 21.00 -26.57
N ALA A 69 -22.65 20.28 -27.69
CA ALA A 69 -22.43 18.84 -27.69
C ALA A 69 -20.99 18.50 -27.24
N PRO A 70 -20.78 17.52 -26.34
CA PRO A 70 -19.46 17.11 -25.95
C PRO A 70 -18.73 16.44 -27.13
N PRO A 71 -17.37 16.49 -27.16
CA PRO A 71 -16.61 15.78 -28.16
C PRO A 71 -16.82 14.26 -27.99
N LEU A 72 -17.45 13.64 -28.98
CA LEU A 72 -17.74 12.21 -28.98
C LEU A 72 -16.43 11.42 -29.21
N PRO A 73 -16.28 10.27 -28.57
CA PRO A 73 -15.14 9.37 -28.81
C PRO A 73 -15.14 8.84 -30.25
N PHE A 74 -13.98 8.53 -30.79
CA PHE A 74 -13.78 8.08 -32.17
C PHE A 74 -14.60 6.82 -32.58
N PHE A 75 -15.05 6.02 -31.61
CA PHE A 75 -15.83 4.81 -31.86
C PHE A 75 -17.34 5.06 -31.97
N VAL A 76 -17.81 6.30 -31.74
CA VAL A 76 -19.21 6.67 -31.88
C VAL A 76 -19.41 7.25 -33.29
N PRO A 77 -20.27 6.68 -34.14
CA PRO A 77 -20.55 7.23 -35.48
C PRO A 77 -21.15 8.65 -35.37
N GLY A 78 -20.63 9.56 -36.19
CA GLY A 78 -21.09 10.97 -36.19
C GLY A 78 -22.56 11.17 -36.56
N ASP A 79 -23.14 10.25 -37.34
CA ASP A 79 -24.53 10.28 -37.77
C ASP A 79 -25.46 9.47 -36.85
N ALA A 80 -24.98 9.05 -35.67
CA ALA A 80 -25.78 8.24 -34.76
C ALA A 80 -26.90 9.06 -34.13
N SER A 81 -28.10 8.47 -34.09
CA SER A 81 -29.21 9.05 -33.33
C SER A 81 -28.85 9.18 -31.84
N ASP A 82 -29.46 10.14 -31.14
CA ASP A 82 -29.20 10.38 -29.73
C ASP A 82 -29.27 9.08 -28.89
N LYS A 83 -30.27 8.22 -29.18
CA LYS A 83 -30.38 6.90 -28.51
C LYS A 83 -29.23 5.97 -28.84
N ALA A 84 -28.73 5.98 -30.06
CA ALA A 84 -27.59 5.17 -30.45
C ALA A 84 -26.30 5.64 -29.77
N VAL A 85 -26.11 6.95 -29.58
CA VAL A 85 -24.94 7.50 -28.83
C VAL A 85 -24.92 6.99 -27.39
N PHE A 86 -26.05 6.94 -26.68
CA PHE A 86 -26.13 6.37 -25.35
C PHE A 86 -25.71 4.89 -25.33
N VAL A 87 -26.18 4.11 -26.30
CA VAL A 87 -25.84 2.69 -26.42
C VAL A 87 -24.35 2.53 -26.69
N TRP A 88 -23.75 3.30 -27.60
CA TRP A 88 -22.33 3.26 -27.91
C TRP A 88 -21.44 3.67 -26.73
N LEU A 89 -21.82 4.74 -26.01
CA LEU A 89 -21.09 5.16 -24.78
C LEU A 89 -21.20 4.11 -23.70
N GLY A 90 -22.39 3.55 -23.47
CA GLY A 90 -22.58 2.47 -22.49
C GLY A 90 -21.77 1.21 -22.84
N ALA A 91 -21.80 0.81 -24.11
CA ALA A 91 -21.00 -0.31 -24.61
C ALA A 91 -19.49 -0.05 -24.46
N GLY A 92 -19.04 1.18 -24.79
CA GLY A 92 -17.64 1.57 -24.64
C GLY A 92 -17.15 1.52 -23.17
N ILE A 93 -17.96 2.00 -22.24
CA ILE A 93 -17.68 1.91 -20.79
C ILE A 93 -17.61 0.44 -20.36
N LEU A 94 -18.56 -0.39 -20.79
CA LEU A 94 -18.62 -1.81 -20.44
C LEU A 94 -17.40 -2.57 -20.99
N VAL A 95 -17.05 -2.36 -22.24
CA VAL A 95 -15.87 -2.97 -22.88
C VAL A 95 -14.59 -2.54 -22.18
N ALA A 96 -14.43 -1.25 -21.92
CA ALA A 96 -13.25 -0.75 -21.18
C ALA A 96 -13.18 -1.30 -19.75
N ALA A 97 -14.30 -1.44 -19.06
CA ALA A 97 -14.38 -2.03 -17.73
C ALA A 97 -14.05 -3.53 -17.74
N LEU A 98 -14.55 -4.29 -18.73
CA LEU A 98 -14.23 -5.70 -18.90
C LEU A 98 -12.75 -5.91 -19.24
N LEU A 99 -12.20 -5.14 -20.17
CA LEU A 99 -10.77 -5.18 -20.50
C LEU A 99 -9.91 -4.87 -19.26
N ARG A 100 -10.30 -3.85 -18.51
CA ARG A 100 -9.62 -3.52 -17.25
C ARG A 100 -9.71 -4.67 -16.26
N ALA A 101 -10.84 -5.34 -16.11
CA ALA A 101 -11.01 -6.48 -15.20
C ALA A 101 -10.12 -7.65 -15.63
N ILE A 102 -10.07 -7.99 -16.91
CA ILE A 102 -9.24 -9.05 -17.46
C ILE A 102 -7.75 -8.75 -17.23
N ILE A 103 -7.30 -7.53 -17.55
CA ILE A 103 -5.89 -7.14 -17.37
C ILE A 103 -5.53 -7.08 -15.88
N SER A 104 -6.44 -6.65 -15.01
CA SER A 104 -6.24 -6.67 -13.57
C SER A 104 -6.13 -8.10 -13.03
N TYR A 105 -6.89 -9.04 -13.57
CA TYR A 105 -6.77 -10.46 -13.25
C TYR A 105 -5.41 -11.03 -13.70
N VAL A 106 -4.99 -10.75 -14.94
CA VAL A 106 -3.67 -11.14 -15.46
C VAL A 106 -2.56 -10.54 -14.60
N PHE A 107 -2.66 -9.26 -14.21
CA PHE A 107 -1.73 -8.62 -13.28
C PHE A 107 -1.64 -9.38 -11.96
N GLY A 108 -2.77 -9.79 -11.39
CA GLY A 108 -2.82 -10.61 -10.17
C GLY A 108 -2.09 -11.94 -10.33
N LEU A 109 -2.36 -12.67 -11.42
CA LEU A 109 -1.70 -13.95 -11.71
C LEU A 109 -0.18 -13.81 -11.90
N VAL A 110 0.26 -12.81 -12.67
CA VAL A 110 1.68 -12.53 -12.89
C VAL A 110 2.36 -12.13 -11.58
N SER A 111 1.70 -11.31 -10.76
CA SER A 111 2.22 -10.91 -9.45
C SER A 111 2.42 -12.11 -8.53
N VAL A 112 1.43 -13.01 -8.43
CA VAL A 112 1.53 -14.23 -7.63
C VAL A 112 2.65 -15.15 -8.14
N ARG A 113 2.73 -15.39 -9.44
CA ARG A 113 3.80 -16.22 -10.04
C ARG A 113 5.18 -15.65 -9.77
N PHE A 114 5.33 -14.34 -9.88
CA PHE A 114 6.61 -13.65 -9.63
C PHE A 114 7.01 -13.74 -8.16
N LEU A 115 6.11 -13.32 -7.25
CA LEU A 115 6.42 -13.22 -5.83
C LEU A 115 6.59 -14.59 -5.17
N HIS A 116 5.67 -15.51 -5.39
CA HIS A 116 5.68 -16.83 -4.75
C HIS A 116 6.47 -17.86 -5.54
N GLY A 117 6.34 -17.86 -6.87
CA GLY A 117 6.97 -18.87 -7.74
C GLY A 117 8.45 -18.62 -7.99
N ARG A 118 8.86 -17.36 -8.19
CA ARG A 118 10.26 -17.06 -8.54
C ARG A 118 11.07 -16.54 -7.35
N ILE A 119 10.64 -15.50 -6.67
CA ILE A 119 11.45 -14.88 -5.62
C ILE A 119 11.64 -15.83 -4.45
N VAL A 120 10.54 -16.33 -3.86
CA VAL A 120 10.64 -17.17 -2.65
C VAL A 120 11.37 -18.49 -2.95
N VAL A 121 11.04 -19.14 -4.05
CA VAL A 121 11.67 -20.42 -4.44
C VAL A 121 13.17 -20.23 -4.68
N ASN A 122 13.55 -19.18 -5.45
CA ASN A 122 14.96 -18.92 -5.75
C ASN A 122 15.76 -18.53 -4.50
N LEU A 123 15.19 -17.70 -3.61
CA LEU A 123 15.85 -17.35 -2.35
C LEU A 123 16.05 -18.58 -1.46
N ARG A 124 15.05 -19.43 -1.33
CA ARG A 124 15.16 -20.67 -0.55
C ARG A 124 16.19 -21.61 -1.14
N SER A 125 16.20 -21.79 -2.46
CA SER A 125 17.19 -22.61 -3.15
C SER A 125 18.61 -22.10 -2.95
N GLN A 126 18.84 -20.78 -3.07
CA GLN A 126 20.16 -20.18 -2.84
C GLN A 126 20.62 -20.36 -1.39
N VAL A 127 19.73 -20.13 -0.41
CA VAL A 127 20.06 -20.33 1.02
C VAL A 127 20.35 -21.79 1.29
N PHE A 128 19.55 -22.72 0.76
CA PHE A 128 19.77 -24.15 0.91
C PHE A 128 21.11 -24.61 0.28
N ALA A 129 21.38 -24.17 -0.96
CA ALA A 129 22.65 -24.46 -1.62
C ALA A 129 23.85 -23.94 -0.83
N LYS A 130 23.72 -22.74 -0.21
CA LYS A 130 24.75 -22.18 0.65
C LYS A 130 24.94 -22.98 1.94
N LEU A 131 23.85 -23.44 2.57
CA LEU A 131 23.91 -24.30 3.75
C LEU A 131 24.69 -25.58 3.48
N GLN A 132 24.50 -26.21 2.30
CA GLN A 132 25.25 -27.42 1.94
C GLN A 132 26.77 -27.21 1.78
N GLN A 133 27.22 -25.97 1.63
CA GLN A 133 28.62 -25.59 1.51
C GLN A 133 29.27 -25.20 2.85
N LEU A 134 28.49 -25.11 3.93
CA LEU A 134 29.00 -24.69 5.23
C LEU A 134 29.66 -25.86 5.98
N SER A 135 30.67 -25.53 6.81
CA SER A 135 31.39 -26.51 7.62
C SER A 135 30.53 -27.06 8.77
N PHE A 136 30.88 -28.25 9.28
CA PHE A 136 30.24 -28.84 10.45
C PHE A 136 30.28 -27.92 11.68
N ARG A 137 31.36 -27.15 11.84
CA ARG A 137 31.47 -26.17 12.92
C ARG A 137 30.34 -25.15 12.94
N PHE A 138 29.79 -24.78 11.78
CA PHE A 138 28.63 -23.89 11.70
C PHE A 138 27.38 -24.55 12.27
N PHE A 139 27.16 -25.84 11.95
CA PHE A 139 25.99 -26.58 12.43
C PHE A 139 26.09 -26.87 13.94
N ASP A 140 27.29 -27.12 14.45
CA ASP A 140 27.52 -27.32 15.89
C ASP A 140 27.29 -26.04 16.70
N SER A 141 27.59 -24.87 16.10
CA SER A 141 27.44 -23.57 16.77
C SER A 141 26.03 -22.94 16.62
N ASN A 142 25.16 -23.47 15.75
CA ASN A 142 23.85 -22.92 15.49
C ASN A 142 22.75 -23.96 15.69
N ALA A 143 21.72 -23.65 16.46
CA ALA A 143 20.58 -24.52 16.65
C ALA A 143 19.85 -24.75 15.33
N SER A 144 19.50 -25.99 15.00
CA SER A 144 18.81 -26.41 13.77
C SER A 144 17.51 -25.61 13.54
N GLY A 145 16.76 -25.30 14.62
CA GLY A 145 15.56 -24.46 14.54
C GLY A 145 15.83 -23.04 14.04
N SER A 146 16.96 -22.43 14.39
CA SER A 146 17.38 -21.11 13.90
C SER A 146 17.65 -21.14 12.39
N ILE A 147 18.32 -22.20 11.93
CA ILE A 147 18.63 -22.40 10.50
C ILE A 147 17.33 -22.56 9.70
N ILE A 148 16.40 -23.41 10.16
CA ILE A 148 15.11 -23.61 9.52
C ILE A 148 14.32 -22.30 9.45
N ASN A 149 14.31 -21.53 10.55
CA ASN A 149 13.62 -20.24 10.57
C ASN A 149 14.20 -19.24 9.56
N ARG A 150 15.52 -19.18 9.38
CA ARG A 150 16.17 -18.33 8.37
C ARG A 150 15.75 -18.71 6.95
N VAL A 151 15.68 -20.00 6.64
CA VAL A 151 15.26 -20.47 5.30
C VAL A 151 13.79 -20.15 5.00
N THR A 152 12.93 -20.22 6.02
CA THR A 152 11.47 -20.08 5.84
C THR A 152 10.99 -18.65 6.08
N SER A 153 11.23 -18.09 7.25
CA SER A 153 10.68 -16.80 7.67
C SER A 153 11.39 -15.63 7.02
N ASP A 154 12.74 -15.67 6.90
CA ASP A 154 13.49 -14.56 6.32
C ASP A 154 13.20 -14.42 4.82
N ALA A 155 13.10 -15.54 4.08
CA ALA A 155 12.69 -15.52 2.69
C ALA A 155 11.27 -14.94 2.51
N HIS A 156 10.35 -15.25 3.43
CA HIS A 156 9.02 -14.67 3.44
C HIS A 156 9.04 -13.15 3.74
N ALA A 157 9.86 -12.71 4.69
CA ALA A 157 10.01 -11.29 5.02
C ALA A 157 10.56 -10.47 3.83
N ILE A 158 11.54 -11.00 3.08
CA ILE A 158 12.05 -10.37 1.85
C ILE A 158 10.95 -10.25 0.80
N ARG A 159 10.13 -11.28 0.60
CA ARG A 159 8.98 -11.23 -0.31
C ARG A 159 8.01 -10.12 0.09
N LEU A 160 7.61 -10.07 1.38
CA LEU A 160 6.71 -9.04 1.88
C LEU A 160 7.28 -7.62 1.68
N PHE A 161 8.59 -7.45 1.81
CA PHE A 161 9.25 -6.17 1.54
C PHE A 161 9.14 -5.78 0.06
N ILE A 162 9.45 -6.71 -0.86
CA ILE A 162 9.38 -6.44 -2.30
C ILE A 162 7.93 -6.14 -2.71
N GLU A 163 6.97 -6.93 -2.27
CA GLU A 163 5.55 -6.75 -2.55
C GLU A 163 4.99 -5.46 -1.93
N GLY A 164 5.17 -5.30 -0.62
CA GLY A 164 4.54 -4.23 0.15
C GLY A 164 5.23 -2.88 0.03
N VAL A 165 6.52 -2.85 -0.26
CA VAL A 165 7.28 -1.59 -0.37
C VAL A 165 7.60 -1.28 -1.83
N VAL A 166 8.34 -2.12 -2.52
CA VAL A 166 8.88 -1.78 -3.84
C VAL A 166 7.76 -1.68 -4.88
N LEU A 167 6.99 -2.76 -5.06
CA LEU A 167 5.91 -2.79 -6.06
C LEU A 167 4.78 -1.83 -5.68
N GLN A 168 4.40 -1.78 -4.41
CA GLN A 168 3.31 -0.93 -3.96
C GLN A 168 3.62 0.57 -4.12
N LEU A 169 4.85 1.00 -3.80
CA LEU A 169 5.28 2.39 -4.03
C LEU A 169 5.29 2.72 -5.52
N ALA A 170 5.78 1.82 -6.37
CA ALA A 170 5.77 2.03 -7.81
C ALA A 170 4.32 2.17 -8.35
N ILE A 171 3.41 1.30 -7.94
CA ILE A 171 1.99 1.34 -8.32
C ILE A 171 1.35 2.66 -7.88
N ILE A 172 1.59 3.09 -6.64
CA ILE A 172 1.07 4.35 -6.11
C ILE A 172 1.61 5.54 -6.93
N THR A 173 2.91 5.55 -7.20
CA THR A 173 3.55 6.64 -7.96
C THR A 173 2.98 6.73 -9.37
N ILE A 174 2.85 5.60 -10.08
CA ILE A 174 2.25 5.55 -11.42
C ILE A 174 0.81 6.07 -11.38
N THR A 175 0.01 5.61 -10.43
CA THR A 175 -1.40 6.04 -10.29
C THR A 175 -1.50 7.53 -9.98
N LEU A 176 -0.64 8.03 -9.07
CA LEU A 176 -0.58 9.43 -8.69
C LEU A 176 -0.24 10.31 -9.90
N VAL A 177 0.80 9.96 -10.63
CA VAL A 177 1.25 10.71 -11.81
C VAL A 177 0.17 10.71 -12.88
N ALA A 178 -0.40 9.54 -13.22
CA ALA A 178 -1.41 9.44 -14.25
C ALA A 178 -2.69 10.24 -13.91
N CYS A 179 -3.19 10.12 -12.68
CA CYS A 179 -4.35 10.90 -12.24
C CYS A 179 -4.06 12.40 -12.19
N SER A 180 -2.88 12.80 -11.70
CA SER A 180 -2.48 14.21 -11.65
C SER A 180 -2.33 14.82 -13.06
N VAL A 181 -1.74 14.07 -14.00
CA VAL A 181 -1.63 14.50 -15.40
C VAL A 181 -3.01 14.64 -16.04
N TYR A 182 -3.91 13.71 -15.82
CA TYR A 182 -5.28 13.79 -16.30
C TYR A 182 -5.99 15.03 -15.73
N MET A 183 -5.90 15.26 -14.42
CA MET A 183 -6.50 16.40 -13.76
C MET A 183 -5.94 17.74 -14.26
N LEU A 184 -4.60 17.84 -14.40
CA LEU A 184 -3.93 19.06 -14.91
C LEU A 184 -4.29 19.37 -16.36
N ARG A 185 -4.53 18.35 -17.19
CA ARG A 185 -5.00 18.54 -18.59
C ARG A 185 -6.44 18.99 -18.68
N THR A 186 -7.25 18.64 -17.70
CA THR A 186 -8.67 19.02 -17.66
C THR A 186 -8.82 20.47 -17.17
N ASP A 187 -8.31 20.80 -16.00
CA ASP A 187 -8.25 22.15 -15.45
C ASP A 187 -7.16 22.27 -14.38
N TRP A 188 -6.20 23.16 -14.59
CA TRP A 188 -5.06 23.35 -13.68
C TRP A 188 -5.46 24.06 -12.39
N ARG A 189 -6.46 24.98 -12.44
CA ARG A 189 -6.92 25.76 -11.27
C ARG A 189 -7.60 24.83 -10.26
N LEU A 190 -8.50 24.00 -10.77
CA LEU A 190 -9.20 23.00 -9.94
C LEU A 190 -8.23 21.97 -9.38
N THR A 191 -7.23 21.57 -10.17
CA THR A 191 -6.17 20.64 -9.70
C THR A 191 -5.37 21.25 -8.54
N LEU A 192 -4.95 22.50 -8.65
CA LEU A 192 -4.22 23.18 -7.57
C LEU A 192 -5.08 23.32 -6.31
N ALA A 193 -6.35 23.68 -6.45
CA ALA A 193 -7.28 23.76 -5.33
C ALA A 193 -7.43 22.40 -4.59
N CYS A 194 -7.54 21.30 -5.33
CA CYS A 194 -7.60 19.95 -4.74
C CYS A 194 -6.27 19.50 -4.12
N LEU A 195 -5.15 19.82 -4.77
CA LEU A 195 -3.82 19.44 -4.29
C LEU A 195 -3.35 20.30 -3.10
N SER A 196 -3.96 21.45 -2.84
CA SER A 196 -3.58 22.34 -1.73
C SER A 196 -3.68 21.67 -0.35
N VAL A 197 -4.55 20.67 -0.18
CA VAL A 197 -4.70 19.88 1.05
C VAL A 197 -3.57 18.85 1.21
N LEU A 198 -2.87 18.47 0.11
CA LEU A 198 -1.81 17.46 0.11
C LEU A 198 -0.64 17.77 1.04
N PRO A 199 -0.01 18.95 0.97
CA PRO A 199 1.13 19.24 1.83
C PRO A 199 0.76 19.14 3.30
N PHE A 200 -0.46 19.54 3.67
CA PHE A 200 -0.93 19.40 5.04
C PHE A 200 -1.13 17.93 5.46
N GLN A 201 -1.68 17.09 4.57
CA GLN A 201 -1.79 15.64 4.82
C GLN A 201 -0.41 14.99 5.00
N ILE A 202 0.55 15.32 4.14
CA ILE A 202 1.92 14.78 4.21
C ILE A 202 2.59 15.23 5.52
N TRP A 203 2.50 16.51 5.85
CA TRP A 203 3.04 17.05 7.10
C TRP A 203 2.45 16.35 8.31
N PHE A 204 1.12 16.21 8.38
CA PHE A 204 0.43 15.51 9.46
C PHE A 204 0.87 14.05 9.55
N ALA A 205 0.94 13.33 8.43
CA ALA A 205 1.36 11.95 8.39
C ALA A 205 2.82 11.75 8.89
N ILE A 206 3.75 12.65 8.50
CA ILE A 206 5.13 12.62 8.97
C ILE A 206 5.21 12.87 10.47
N ARG A 207 4.50 13.91 10.96
CA ARG A 207 4.50 14.26 12.38
C ARG A 207 3.90 13.15 13.23
N PHE A 208 2.78 12.62 12.81
CA PHE A 208 2.14 11.48 13.46
C PHE A 208 3.07 10.25 13.50
N SER A 209 3.70 9.95 12.38
CA SER A 209 4.65 8.86 12.25
C SER A 209 5.81 8.97 13.26
N ARG A 210 6.36 10.16 13.43
CA ARG A 210 7.46 10.40 14.38
C ARG A 210 6.99 10.25 15.83
N LYS A 211 5.74 10.64 16.12
CA LYS A 211 5.15 10.54 17.47
C LYS A 211 4.85 9.09 17.87
N VAL A 212 4.31 8.30 16.97
CA VAL A 212 3.82 6.94 17.29
C VAL A 212 4.93 5.89 17.22
N ARG A 213 6.01 6.15 16.47
CA ARG A 213 7.12 5.21 16.32
C ARG A 213 7.72 4.73 17.65
N PRO A 214 8.11 5.59 18.61
CA PRO A 214 8.68 5.13 19.89
C PRO A 214 7.71 4.27 20.68
N ALA A 215 6.40 4.55 20.63
CA ALA A 215 5.39 3.75 21.31
C ALA A 215 5.26 2.33 20.71
N TYR A 216 5.45 2.17 19.40
CA TYR A 216 5.53 0.85 18.76
C TYR A 216 6.83 0.11 19.10
N GLU A 217 7.96 0.81 19.18
CA GLU A 217 9.26 0.24 19.56
C GLU A 217 9.17 -0.29 21.01
N GLU A 218 8.63 0.48 21.95
CA GLU A 218 8.42 0.04 23.34
C GLU A 218 7.46 -1.16 23.44
N ASN A 219 6.36 -1.16 22.69
CA ASN A 219 5.43 -2.31 22.65
C ASN A 219 6.14 -3.57 22.14
N ARG A 220 7.05 -3.44 21.19
CA ARG A 220 7.83 -4.55 20.67
C ARG A 220 8.77 -5.10 21.72
N ASP A 221 9.51 -4.23 22.42
CA ASP A 221 10.45 -4.62 23.47
C ASP A 221 9.73 -5.38 24.61
N LEU A 222 8.51 -4.95 24.98
CA LEU A 222 7.69 -5.66 25.96
C LEU A 222 7.26 -7.05 25.44
N MET A 223 6.87 -7.16 24.17
CA MET A 223 6.53 -8.45 23.56
C MET A 223 7.73 -9.38 23.49
N ASP A 224 8.91 -8.86 23.12
CA ASP A 224 10.14 -9.67 23.03
C ASP A 224 10.55 -10.20 24.41
N ARG A 225 10.43 -9.39 25.49
CA ARG A 225 10.64 -9.82 26.88
C ARG A 225 9.67 -10.92 27.31
N MET A 226 8.37 -10.77 26.96
CA MET A 226 7.36 -11.78 27.29
C MET A 226 7.65 -13.11 26.57
N VAL A 227 8.01 -13.07 25.28
CA VAL A 227 8.34 -14.26 24.48
C VAL A 227 9.59 -14.95 25.02
N LEU A 228 10.62 -14.17 25.38
CA LEU A 228 11.84 -14.70 25.99
C LEU A 228 11.53 -15.42 27.32
N GLY A 229 10.82 -14.76 28.23
CA GLY A 229 10.45 -15.34 29.50
C GLY A 229 9.55 -16.56 29.36
N PHE A 230 8.65 -16.59 28.36
CA PHE A 230 7.87 -17.79 28.05
C PHE A 230 8.78 -18.94 27.59
N SER A 231 9.70 -18.66 26.67
CA SER A 231 10.67 -19.67 26.18
C SER A 231 11.54 -20.25 27.30
N GLU A 232 12.04 -19.40 28.20
CA GLU A 232 12.82 -19.83 29.38
C GLU A 232 11.99 -20.74 30.29
N ASN A 233 10.74 -20.42 30.56
CA ASN A 233 9.87 -21.24 31.41
C ASN A 233 9.52 -22.59 30.76
N VAL A 234 9.33 -22.63 29.43
CA VAL A 234 9.09 -23.89 28.70
C VAL A 234 10.34 -24.76 28.69
N GLN A 235 11.51 -24.17 28.47
CA GLN A 235 12.79 -24.91 28.53
C GLN A 235 13.11 -25.43 29.95
N GLY A 236 12.76 -24.63 30.96
CA GLY A 236 12.96 -24.97 32.39
C GLY A 236 11.72 -25.64 33.03
N ILE A 237 10.81 -26.23 32.29
CA ILE A 237 9.53 -26.73 32.80
C ILE A 237 9.70 -27.78 33.91
N GLN A 238 10.75 -28.58 33.85
CA GLN A 238 11.05 -29.56 34.89
C GLN A 238 11.32 -28.91 36.24
N VAL A 239 12.07 -27.77 36.25
CA VAL A 239 12.32 -27.00 37.45
C VAL A 239 11.05 -26.36 37.98
N VAL A 240 10.25 -25.75 37.07
CA VAL A 240 8.94 -25.15 37.43
C VAL A 240 8.04 -26.20 38.11
N LYS A 241 7.95 -27.41 37.55
CA LYS A 241 7.14 -28.50 38.07
C LYS A 241 7.75 -29.12 39.36
N GLY A 242 9.06 -29.34 39.37
CA GLY A 242 9.72 -29.96 40.50
C GLY A 242 9.71 -29.12 41.80
N PHE A 243 9.64 -27.82 41.66
CA PHE A 243 9.58 -26.89 42.80
C PHE A 243 8.21 -26.20 42.96
N ALA A 244 7.15 -26.67 42.29
CA ALA A 244 5.79 -26.12 42.33
C ALA A 244 5.76 -24.58 42.15
N LEU A 245 6.53 -24.06 41.18
CA LEU A 245 6.67 -22.62 40.92
C LEU A 245 5.56 -22.06 39.96
N GLU A 246 4.57 -22.86 39.59
CA GLU A 246 3.53 -22.47 38.65
C GLU A 246 2.81 -21.15 39.03
N PRO A 247 2.39 -20.94 40.32
CA PRO A 247 1.71 -19.69 40.67
C PRO A 247 2.61 -18.46 40.46
N ARG A 248 3.90 -18.58 40.74
CA ARG A 248 4.89 -17.51 40.58
C ARG A 248 5.11 -17.18 39.08
N VAL A 249 5.24 -18.21 38.26
CA VAL A 249 5.40 -18.05 36.79
C VAL A 249 4.16 -17.46 36.18
N MET A 250 2.97 -17.94 36.57
CA MET A 250 1.69 -17.38 36.13
C MET A 250 1.54 -15.89 36.50
N GLY A 251 1.87 -15.53 37.75
CA GLY A 251 1.82 -14.13 38.20
C GLY A 251 2.77 -13.22 37.41
N ARG A 252 3.98 -13.70 37.11
CA ARG A 252 4.94 -12.94 36.26
C ARG A 252 4.42 -12.75 34.82
N PHE A 253 3.86 -13.82 34.23
CA PHE A 253 3.30 -13.75 32.89
C PHE A 253 2.09 -12.80 32.83
N ALA A 254 1.21 -12.84 33.84
CA ALA A 254 0.11 -11.91 33.96
C ALA A 254 0.58 -10.45 34.05
N GLY A 255 1.67 -10.17 34.78
CA GLY A 255 2.30 -8.85 34.82
C GLY A 255 2.78 -8.37 33.43
N TRP A 256 3.55 -9.20 32.72
CA TRP A 256 3.98 -8.85 31.35
C TRP A 256 2.80 -8.63 30.40
N SER A 257 1.76 -9.46 30.50
CA SER A 257 0.55 -9.30 29.68
C SER A 257 -0.17 -7.98 29.97
N GLU A 258 -0.20 -7.57 31.25
CA GLU A 258 -0.81 -6.30 31.65
C GLU A 258 0.01 -5.10 31.14
N ASP A 259 1.34 -5.13 31.25
CA ASP A 259 2.22 -4.09 30.72
C ASP A 259 2.02 -3.92 29.21
N ILE A 260 1.95 -5.02 28.46
CA ILE A 260 1.66 -5.01 27.03
C ILE A 260 0.26 -4.44 26.75
N ARG A 261 -0.74 -4.80 27.57
CA ARG A 261 -2.10 -4.28 27.44
C ARG A 261 -2.14 -2.77 27.61
N LEU A 262 -1.47 -2.24 28.63
CA LEU A 262 -1.38 -0.81 28.91
C LEU A 262 -0.66 -0.07 27.78
N GLN A 263 0.46 -0.62 27.31
CA GLN A 263 1.20 -0.02 26.20
C GLN A 263 0.41 -0.04 24.89
N LYS A 264 -0.25 -1.16 24.55
CA LYS A 264 -1.15 -1.22 23.39
C LYS A 264 -2.27 -0.19 23.48
N ARG A 265 -2.84 0.02 24.68
CA ARG A 265 -3.89 1.03 24.87
C ARG A 265 -3.37 2.44 24.55
N LYS A 266 -2.15 2.79 24.96
CA LYS A 266 -1.51 4.07 24.58
C LYS A 266 -1.33 4.18 23.07
N VAL A 267 -0.77 3.13 22.43
CA VAL A 267 -0.57 3.08 20.98
C VAL A 267 -1.89 3.24 20.24
N PHE A 268 -2.92 2.48 20.62
CA PHE A 268 -4.23 2.57 19.98
C PHE A 268 -4.92 3.92 20.21
N GLY A 269 -4.75 4.54 21.38
CA GLY A 269 -5.25 5.88 21.64
C GLY A 269 -4.67 6.92 20.68
N GLU A 270 -3.37 6.86 20.43
CA GLU A 270 -2.70 7.73 19.44
C GLU A 270 -3.16 7.42 18.01
N VAL A 271 -3.24 6.15 17.65
CA VAL A 271 -3.64 5.71 16.30
C VAL A 271 -5.12 6.02 16.01
N ALA A 272 -5.98 5.95 17.02
CA ALA A 272 -7.41 6.22 16.88
C ALA A 272 -7.70 7.64 16.35
N LEU A 273 -6.85 8.62 16.66
CA LEU A 273 -7.00 9.99 16.17
C LEU A 273 -6.53 10.15 14.71
N PHE A 274 -5.63 9.28 14.24
CA PHE A 274 -5.03 9.42 12.91
C PHE A 274 -6.05 9.28 11.78
N TRP A 275 -6.87 8.22 11.84
CA TRP A 275 -7.82 7.94 10.79
C TRP A 275 -8.91 9.01 10.62
N PRO A 276 -9.58 9.51 11.69
CA PRO A 276 -10.55 10.59 11.57
C PRO A 276 -9.96 11.87 11.00
N VAL A 277 -8.72 12.24 11.38
CA VAL A 277 -8.07 13.44 10.85
C VAL A 277 -7.77 13.30 9.36
N ILE A 278 -7.21 12.16 8.94
CA ILE A 278 -6.95 11.92 7.50
C ILE A 278 -8.26 11.86 6.71
N ASP A 279 -9.29 11.19 7.22
CA ASP A 279 -10.60 11.16 6.57
C ASP A 279 -11.23 12.54 6.50
N GLY A 280 -11.15 13.33 7.58
CA GLY A 280 -11.60 14.72 7.58
C GLY A 280 -10.91 15.60 6.54
N LEU A 281 -9.59 15.47 6.40
CA LEU A 281 -8.82 16.16 5.35
C LEU A 281 -9.21 15.70 3.93
N ASN A 282 -9.50 14.41 3.77
CA ASN A 282 -10.01 13.89 2.50
C ASN A 282 -11.38 14.47 2.16
N ARG A 283 -12.28 14.55 3.15
CA ARG A 283 -13.62 15.18 2.99
C ARG A 283 -13.50 16.67 2.71
N LEU A 284 -12.56 17.36 3.36
CA LEU A 284 -12.28 18.78 3.08
C LEU A 284 -11.83 18.97 1.62
N SER A 285 -10.90 18.13 1.13
CA SER A 285 -10.47 18.17 -0.26
C SER A 285 -11.63 17.92 -1.24
N MET A 286 -12.54 16.99 -0.87
CA MET A 286 -13.75 16.71 -1.64
C MET A 286 -14.74 17.89 -1.63
N ALA A 287 -14.91 18.54 -0.47
CA ALA A 287 -15.76 19.73 -0.33
C ALA A 287 -15.24 20.89 -1.17
N ILE A 288 -13.91 21.12 -1.17
CA ILE A 288 -13.27 22.12 -2.04
C ILE A 288 -13.53 21.81 -3.51
N LEU A 289 -13.40 20.55 -3.90
CA LEU A 289 -13.67 20.12 -5.26
C LEU A 289 -15.12 20.40 -5.69
N ILE A 290 -16.08 20.00 -4.85
CA ILE A 290 -17.51 20.19 -5.16
C ILE A 290 -17.88 21.68 -5.14
N GLY A 291 -17.42 22.42 -4.13
CA GLY A 291 -17.73 23.85 -4.00
C GLY A 291 -17.11 24.70 -5.11
N TYR A 292 -15.80 24.62 -5.27
CA TYR A 292 -15.08 25.41 -6.28
C TYR A 292 -15.33 24.90 -7.69
N GLY A 293 -15.30 23.59 -7.90
CA GLY A 293 -15.61 22.99 -9.20
C GLY A 293 -17.07 23.18 -9.63
N GLY A 294 -18.00 23.09 -8.68
CA GLY A 294 -19.41 23.40 -8.92
C GLY A 294 -19.65 24.86 -9.29
N TRP A 295 -18.94 25.79 -8.63
CA TRP A 295 -18.97 27.20 -8.97
C TRP A 295 -18.43 27.50 -10.38
N MET A 296 -17.29 26.86 -10.76
CA MET A 296 -16.75 26.96 -12.12
C MET A 296 -17.69 26.36 -13.17
N ALA A 297 -18.33 25.23 -12.85
CA ALA A 297 -19.30 24.59 -13.74
C ALA A 297 -20.57 25.44 -13.91
N ALA A 298 -21.03 26.11 -12.85
CA ALA A 298 -22.16 27.06 -12.92
C ALA A 298 -21.85 28.29 -13.78
N ARG A 299 -20.58 28.69 -13.87
CA ARG A 299 -20.12 29.76 -14.77
C ARG A 299 -19.87 29.29 -16.21
N GLY A 300 -20.00 28.01 -16.48
CA GLY A 300 -19.73 27.44 -17.81
C GLY A 300 -18.22 27.34 -18.14
N GLU A 301 -17.33 27.57 -17.16
CA GLU A 301 -15.88 27.49 -17.35
C GLU A 301 -15.39 26.05 -17.52
N ILE A 302 -16.10 25.08 -16.94
CA ILE A 302 -15.82 23.65 -17.08
C ILE A 302 -17.09 22.86 -17.36
N ALA A 303 -16.97 21.79 -18.15
CA ALA A 303 -18.06 20.85 -18.37
C ALA A 303 -18.39 20.08 -17.08
N LEU A 304 -19.65 19.76 -16.85
CA LEU A 304 -20.09 19.09 -15.63
C LEU A 304 -19.61 17.64 -15.57
N GLY A 305 -19.72 16.90 -16.67
CA GLY A 305 -19.36 15.49 -16.74
C GLY A 305 -17.86 15.26 -16.86
N THR A 306 -17.25 15.77 -17.91
CA THR A 306 -15.80 15.59 -18.16
C THR A 306 -14.93 16.44 -17.22
N GLY A 307 -15.44 17.58 -16.78
CA GLY A 307 -14.76 18.41 -15.78
C GLY A 307 -15.00 17.89 -14.36
N LEU A 308 -16.15 18.22 -13.75
CA LEU A 308 -16.38 18.02 -12.33
C LEU A 308 -16.47 16.55 -11.93
N VAL A 309 -17.26 15.74 -12.63
CA VAL A 309 -17.50 14.34 -12.22
C VAL A 309 -16.26 13.48 -12.46
N ALA A 310 -15.58 13.65 -13.59
CA ALA A 310 -14.33 12.94 -13.87
C ALA A 310 -13.24 13.32 -12.85
N PHE A 311 -13.21 14.60 -12.44
CA PHE A 311 -12.34 15.05 -11.36
C PHE A 311 -12.67 14.40 -10.02
N LEU A 312 -13.93 14.27 -9.65
CA LEU A 312 -14.38 13.58 -8.45
C LEU A 312 -13.86 12.14 -8.39
N PHE A 313 -13.99 11.40 -9.49
CA PHE A 313 -13.52 10.04 -9.59
C PHE A 313 -11.99 9.93 -9.55
N ALA A 314 -11.28 10.80 -10.27
CA ALA A 314 -9.82 10.83 -10.27
C ALA A 314 -9.28 11.19 -8.88
N HIS A 315 -9.88 12.19 -8.21
CA HIS A 315 -9.53 12.61 -6.86
C HIS A 315 -9.79 11.50 -5.83
N ALA A 316 -10.95 10.86 -5.86
CA ALA A 316 -11.28 9.72 -4.99
C ALA A 316 -10.27 8.57 -5.16
N ARG A 317 -9.77 8.36 -6.37
CA ARG A 317 -8.73 7.37 -6.66
C ARG A 317 -7.38 7.75 -6.04
N LEU A 318 -7.00 9.03 -6.14
CA LEU A 318 -5.80 9.59 -5.50
C LEU A 318 -5.83 9.40 -3.99
N LEU A 319 -6.95 9.69 -3.35
CA LEU A 319 -7.13 9.54 -1.90
C LEU A 319 -6.95 8.09 -1.46
N ARG A 320 -7.50 7.14 -2.20
CA ARG A 320 -7.38 5.70 -1.90
C ARG A 320 -5.94 5.22 -2.00
N SER A 321 -5.15 5.71 -2.94
CA SER A 321 -3.74 5.34 -3.08
C SER A 321 -2.86 5.88 -1.95
N ARG A 322 -3.22 7.00 -1.34
CA ARG A 322 -2.47 7.65 -0.25
C ARG A 322 -2.64 6.98 1.12
N ALA A 323 -3.71 6.23 1.34
CA ALA A 323 -3.92 5.49 2.59
C ALA A 323 -2.91 4.33 2.81
N LEU A 324 -2.12 4.00 1.80
CA LEU A 324 -1.19 2.87 1.78
C LEU A 324 0.15 3.08 2.52
N PRO A 325 0.75 4.30 2.66
CA PRO A 325 1.98 4.47 3.45
C PRO A 325 1.85 4.02 4.90
N ALA A 326 0.64 4.06 5.47
CA ALA A 326 0.38 3.53 6.80
C ALA A 326 0.50 1.99 6.87
N ARG A 327 0.23 1.29 5.76
CA ARG A 327 0.42 -0.17 5.64
C ARG A 327 1.89 -0.55 5.48
N CYS A 328 2.70 0.23 4.76
CA CYS A 328 4.13 -0.03 4.58
C CYS A 328 4.91 -0.02 5.90
N LYS A 329 4.45 0.70 6.92
CA LYS A 329 5.07 0.68 8.25
C LYS A 329 4.92 -0.65 8.98
N ASN A 330 3.80 -1.34 8.81
CA ASN A 330 3.61 -2.67 9.40
C ASN A 330 4.58 -3.70 8.79
N TYR A 331 4.96 -3.53 7.52
CA TYR A 331 5.91 -4.41 6.84
C TYR A 331 7.38 -4.07 7.12
N GLY A 332 7.71 -2.79 7.36
CA GLY A 332 9.05 -2.38 7.77
C GLY A 332 9.45 -2.89 9.16
N GLY A 333 8.48 -3.08 10.06
CA GLY A 333 8.68 -3.74 11.36
C GLY A 333 9.00 -5.23 11.24
N ALA A 334 8.42 -5.92 10.27
CA ALA A 334 8.71 -7.34 10.01
C ALA A 334 10.11 -7.55 9.42
N ALA A 335 10.58 -6.66 8.54
CA ALA A 335 11.93 -6.72 7.97
C ALA A 335 13.05 -6.38 8.95
N ALA A 336 12.75 -5.63 10.03
CA ALA A 336 13.72 -5.31 11.09
C ALA A 336 13.78 -6.41 12.19
N GLY A 337 12.92 -7.42 12.13
CA GLY A 337 12.82 -8.53 13.08
C GLY A 337 13.67 -9.75 12.73
N THR A 338 14.35 -9.76 11.59
CA THR A 338 15.25 -10.85 11.18
C THR A 338 16.69 -10.52 11.60
N ARG A 339 17.02 -10.83 12.83
CA ARG A 339 18.40 -10.96 13.32
C ARG A 339 18.64 -12.30 13.99
#